data_ee26e4d554f8c0a10090edc6c26023f8
#
_entry.id   ee26e4d554f8c0a10090edc6c26023f8
#
_cell.length_a   1.000
_cell.length_b   1.000
_cell.length_c   1.000
_cell.angle_alpha   90.00
_cell.angle_beta   90.00
_cell.angle_gamma   90.00
#
_symmetry.space_group_name_H-M   'P 1'
#
loop_
_entity.id
_entity.type
_entity.pdbx_description
1 polymer ?
#
loop_
_entity_poly.entity_id
_entity_poly.type
_entity_poly.pdbx_seq_one_letter_code
_entity_poly.pdbx_strand_id
1 'polypeptide(L)' 'MKMFVVIYDGTLFHAQMIKNLLENEGVESFLKDEITGSRSSELWKPEGGVKVVVSNNNFKKALQIVEDYERSLK' A
#
# COMPACT_ATOMS: atom_id res chain seq x y z
N MET A 1 -15.20 0.79 -15.71
CA MET A 1 -14.91 -0.30 -14.79
C MET A 1 -13.70 0.04 -13.95
N LYS A 2 -13.79 -0.18 -12.65
CA LYS A 2 -12.66 0.13 -11.80
C LYS A 2 -11.68 -0.99 -11.77
N MET A 3 -10.42 -0.64 -11.81
CA MET A 3 -9.37 -1.61 -11.62
C MET A 3 -8.50 -1.10 -10.48
N PHE A 4 -7.91 -2.01 -9.76
CA PHE A 4 -7.08 -1.64 -8.63
C PHE A 4 -5.63 -1.94 -8.95
N VAL A 5 -4.75 -1.04 -8.53
CA VAL A 5 -3.33 -1.20 -8.79
C VAL A 5 -2.58 -1.05 -7.49
N VAL A 6 -1.47 -1.74 -7.38
CA VAL A 6 -0.61 -1.67 -6.22
C VAL A 6 0.33 -0.49 -6.40
N ILE A 7 0.36 0.41 -5.43
CA ILE A 7 1.25 1.56 -5.51
C ILE A 7 2.37 1.51 -4.48
N TYR A 8 2.30 0.58 -3.56
CA TYR A 8 3.35 0.48 -2.55
C TYR A 8 3.36 -0.93 -2.00
N ASP A 9 4.55 -1.39 -1.64
CA ASP A 9 4.71 -2.72 -1.09
C ASP A 9 5.79 -2.60 -0.04
N GLY A 10 5.46 -2.89 1.18
CA GLY A 10 6.43 -2.78 2.25
C GLY A 10 5.87 -3.31 3.55
N THR A 11 6.39 -2.81 4.65
CA THR A 11 5.96 -3.27 5.95
C THR A 11 4.56 -2.75 6.26
N LEU A 12 3.90 -3.41 7.18
CA LEU A 12 2.59 -2.98 7.60
C LEU A 12 2.62 -1.55 8.13
N PHE A 13 3.66 -1.22 8.86
CA PHE A 13 3.76 0.12 9.43
C PHE A 13 3.75 1.18 8.32
N HIS A 14 4.61 1.02 7.33
CA HIS A 14 4.69 2.00 6.27
C HIS A 14 3.45 1.97 5.39
N ALA A 15 2.89 0.79 5.17
CA ALA A 15 1.68 0.69 4.37
C ALA A 15 0.52 1.42 5.03
N GLN A 16 0.40 1.32 6.35
CA GLN A 16 -0.65 2.04 7.04
C GLN A 16 -0.43 3.54 7.02
N MET A 17 0.82 3.96 7.11
CA MET A 17 1.11 5.39 7.02
C MET A 17 0.70 5.93 5.66
N ILE A 18 1.02 5.20 4.60
CA ILE A 18 0.68 5.64 3.27
C ILE A 18 -0.84 5.64 3.08
N LYS A 19 -1.50 4.62 3.60
CA LYS A 19 -2.95 4.58 3.50
C LYS A 19 -3.57 5.80 4.18
N ASN A 20 -3.07 6.16 5.34
CA ASN A 20 -3.59 7.33 6.04
C ASN A 20 -3.36 8.62 5.24
N LEU A 21 -2.19 8.74 4.63
CA LEU A 21 -1.91 9.91 3.83
C LEU A 21 -2.82 9.98 2.62
N LEU A 22 -3.08 8.84 2.00
CA LEU A 22 -3.97 8.80 0.86
C LEU A 22 -5.38 9.20 1.26
N GLU A 23 -5.84 8.70 2.38
CA GLU A 23 -7.19 9.02 2.82
C GLU A 23 -7.32 10.49 3.18
N ASN A 24 -6.26 11.07 3.72
CA ASN A 24 -6.28 12.51 4.01
C ASN A 24 -6.42 13.34 2.75
N GLU A 25 -5.98 12.80 1.63
CA GLU A 25 -6.08 13.50 0.36
C GLU A 25 -7.32 13.10 -0.42
N GLY A 26 -8.19 12.34 0.21
CA GLY A 26 -9.41 11.93 -0.47
C GLY A 26 -9.24 10.77 -1.42
N VAL A 27 -8.15 10.03 -1.29
CA VAL A 27 -7.90 8.89 -2.15
C VAL A 27 -8.21 7.61 -1.36
N GLU A 28 -9.20 6.89 -1.83
CA GLU A 28 -9.56 5.63 -1.20
C GLU A 28 -8.49 4.59 -1.48
N SER A 29 -8.09 3.85 -0.46
CA SER A 29 -7.07 2.84 -0.64
C SER A 29 -7.37 1.66 0.25
N PHE A 30 -6.72 0.54 -0.06
CA PHE A 30 -6.90 -0.69 0.69
C PHE A 30 -5.55 -1.31 0.95
N LEU A 31 -5.46 -2.03 2.06
CA LEU A 31 -4.27 -2.79 2.35
C LEU A 31 -4.51 -4.23 1.94
N LYS A 32 -3.55 -4.80 1.25
CA LYS A 32 -3.61 -6.18 0.86
C LYS A 32 -2.44 -6.89 1.49
N ASP A 33 -2.75 -7.75 2.43
CA ASP A 33 -1.73 -8.45 3.19
C ASP A 33 -1.61 -9.86 2.67
N GLU A 34 -0.57 -10.14 1.97
CA GLU A 34 -0.40 -11.46 1.39
C GLU A 34 -0.07 -12.52 2.43
N ILE A 35 0.37 -12.08 3.57
CA ILE A 35 0.69 -13.03 4.61
C ILE A 35 -0.58 -13.67 5.15
N THR A 36 -1.66 -12.92 5.16
CA THR A 36 -2.90 -13.39 5.71
C THR A 36 -3.43 -14.61 5.01
N GLY A 37 -3.23 -14.70 3.72
CA GLY A 37 -3.76 -15.81 2.97
C GLY A 37 -3.00 -17.08 3.16
N SER A 38 -1.82 -16.99 3.70
CA SER A 38 -1.00 -18.18 3.86
C SER A 38 -1.21 -18.77 5.20
N ARG A 39 -1.64 -19.94 5.25
CA ARG A 39 -1.74 -20.55 6.42
C ARG A 39 -0.55 -21.18 6.85
N SER A 40 0.42 -21.27 6.11
CA SER A 40 1.63 -21.94 6.42
C SER A 40 2.56 -21.00 7.05
N SER A 41 2.68 -21.04 8.31
CA SER A 41 3.55 -20.10 8.97
C SER A 41 5.00 -20.31 8.61
N GLU A 42 5.36 -21.50 8.22
CA GLU A 42 6.75 -21.70 7.86
C GLU A 42 7.09 -21.00 6.56
N LEU A 43 6.09 -20.62 5.79
CA LEU A 43 6.35 -19.89 4.57
C LEU A 43 6.29 -18.39 4.78
N TRP A 44 5.97 -18.00 5.98
CA TRP A 44 5.87 -16.58 6.24
C TRP A 44 7.23 -15.91 6.16
N LYS A 45 7.28 -14.78 5.52
CA LYS A 45 8.51 -14.04 5.40
C LYS A 45 8.31 -12.64 5.94
N PRO A 46 9.22 -12.18 6.77
CA PRO A 46 9.05 -10.84 7.33
C PRO A 46 9.00 -9.77 6.27
N GLU A 47 9.69 -10.00 5.19
CA GLU A 47 9.67 -9.01 4.13
C GLU A 47 8.53 -9.21 3.18
N GLY A 48 7.71 -10.21 3.42
CA GLY A 48 6.61 -10.46 2.55
C GLY A 48 5.63 -9.37 2.72
N GLY A 49 5.45 -8.49 2.31
CA GLY A 49 4.89 -7.26 2.57
C GLY A 49 3.42 -7.13 2.55
N VAL A 50 3.04 -5.94 2.87
CA VAL A 50 1.67 -5.49 2.78
C VAL A 50 1.63 -4.53 1.62
N LYS A 51 0.66 -4.70 0.75
CA LYS A 51 0.56 -3.85 -0.43
C LYS A 51 -0.54 -2.82 -0.23
N VAL A 52 -0.30 -1.63 -0.74
CA VAL A 52 -1.32 -0.58 -0.72
C VAL A 52 -1.89 -0.51 -2.13
N VAL A 53 -3.19 -0.63 -2.23
CA VAL A 53 -3.89 -0.72 -3.50
C VAL A 53 -4.85 0.43 -3.64
N VAL A 54 -4.89 1.06 -4.80
CA VAL A 54 -5.83 2.15 -5.07
C VAL A 54 -6.50 1.91 -6.42
N SER A 55 -7.58 2.61 -6.65
CA SER A 55 -8.23 2.57 -7.95
C SER A 55 -7.31 3.18 -9.00
N ASN A 56 -7.33 2.63 -10.20
CA ASN A 56 -6.48 3.16 -11.25
C ASN A 56 -6.86 4.60 -11.60
N ASN A 57 -8.07 5.02 -11.28
CA ASN A 57 -8.47 6.40 -11.52
C ASN A 57 -7.68 7.37 -10.64
N ASN A 58 -7.19 6.88 -9.53
CA ASN A 58 -6.44 7.72 -8.60
C ASN A 58 -4.94 7.44 -8.63
N PHE A 59 -4.51 6.67 -9.60
CA PHE A 59 -3.13 6.20 -9.62
C PHE A 59 -2.13 7.35 -9.59
N LYS A 60 -2.31 8.34 -10.44
CA LYS A 60 -1.35 9.42 -10.50
C LYS A 60 -1.26 10.19 -9.20
N LYS A 61 -2.41 10.50 -8.62
CA LYS A 61 -2.41 11.23 -7.37
C LYS A 61 -1.81 10.39 -6.25
N ALA A 62 -2.17 9.12 -6.21
CA ALA A 62 -1.65 8.23 -5.19
C ALA A 62 -0.15 8.05 -5.33
N LEU A 63 0.34 7.93 -6.54
CA LEU A 63 1.76 7.77 -6.76
C LEU A 63 2.53 8.98 -6.26
N GLN A 64 1.99 10.17 -6.50
CA GLN A 64 2.64 11.39 -6.03
C GLN A 64 2.74 11.39 -4.51
N ILE A 65 1.68 10.96 -3.85
CA ILE A 65 1.67 10.93 -2.39
C ILE A 65 2.70 9.94 -1.88
N VAL A 66 2.79 8.78 -2.50
CA VAL A 66 3.76 7.77 -2.10
C VAL A 66 5.18 8.28 -2.31
N GLU A 67 5.42 8.95 -3.42
CA GLU A 67 6.74 9.46 -3.69
C GLU A 67 7.13 10.54 -2.67
N ASP A 68 6.19 11.37 -2.30
CA ASP A 68 6.46 12.39 -1.30
C ASP A 68 6.77 11.75 0.05
N TYR A 69 6.05 10.71 0.39
CA TYR A 69 6.29 10.02 1.63
C TYR A 69 7.69 9.40 1.65
N GLU A 70 8.06 8.73 0.57
CA GLU A 70 9.35 8.09 0.51
C GLU A 70 10.49 9.12 0.52
N ARG A 71 10.26 10.24 -0.10
CA ARG A 71 11.25 11.30 -0.09
C ARG A 71 11.45 11.85 1.31
N SER A 72 10.40 11.90 2.08
CA SER A 72 10.49 12.43 3.43
C SER A 72 11.20 11.49 4.39
N LEU A 73 11.38 10.24 4.01
CA LEU A 73 12.08 9.29 4.85
C LEU A 73 13.59 9.40 4.74
N LYS A 74 14.08 10.13 3.79
CA LYS A 74 15.53 10.24 3.58
C LYS A 74 16.15 11.40 4.30
#